data_5b47fbc94d6b6a3135ef4cbe748139a8
#
_entry.id   5b47fbc94d6b6a3135ef4cbe748139a8
#
_cell.length_a   1.000
_cell.length_b   1.000
_cell.length_c   1.000
_cell.angle_alpha   90.00
_cell.angle_beta   90.00
_cell.angle_gamma   90.00
#
_symmetry.space_group_name_H-M   'P 1'
#
loop_
_entity.id
_entity.type
_entity.pdbx_description
1 polymer ?
#
loop_
_entity_poly.entity_id
_entity_poly.type
_entity_poly.pdbx_seq_one_letter_code
_entity_poly.pdbx_strand_id
1 'polypeptide(L)'
;RSVEVHDNFILTKPVMSKGKVVGLGGEGVSVSLTYSRNDKAPIVWKGVGCSVVKTKGRVLYKVIASGAGFEVNRREAFRLFVGLEGIARVGTNRRAMDVILKDLSDTGFAFVVDHEIEDATGLSVRLVFKDFDRNYDLTGFIVRLVKVEEEKYVYGCRMTMRNQLINHYISMKQRQMLANHSGANIRNRDNYGLLNALKEKEEPVVNESDLDRKYISDVDKSERRKIFDGRNPGKII
;
A
#
# COMPACT_ATOMS: atom_id res chain seq x y z
N ARG A 1 -4.14 -13.61 -1.82
CA ARG A 1 -5.40 -13.03 -1.33
C ARG A 1 -6.19 -14.10 -0.61
N SER A 2 -6.83 -13.75 0.53
CA SER A 2 -7.81 -14.62 1.20
C SER A 2 -9.02 -14.85 0.30
N VAL A 3 -9.55 -16.05 0.33
CA VAL A 3 -10.79 -16.45 -0.38
C VAL A 3 -11.92 -16.56 0.63
N GLU A 4 -11.63 -17.19 1.78
CA GLU A 4 -12.56 -17.35 2.89
C GLU A 4 -11.80 -17.21 4.20
N VAL A 5 -12.45 -16.65 5.23
CA VAL A 5 -11.88 -16.48 6.58
C VAL A 5 -12.81 -17.21 7.56
N HIS A 6 -12.23 -18.09 8.35
CA HIS A 6 -12.90 -18.85 9.41
C HIS A 6 -12.22 -18.57 10.75
N ASP A 7 -12.85 -18.92 11.85
CA ASP A 7 -12.33 -18.63 13.20
C ASP A 7 -10.93 -19.21 13.45
N ASN A 8 -10.63 -20.39 12.90
CA ASN A 8 -9.39 -21.12 13.17
C ASN A 8 -8.46 -21.23 11.96
N PHE A 9 -8.87 -20.81 10.77
CA PHE A 9 -8.04 -20.91 9.57
C PHE A 9 -8.50 -19.93 8.49
N ILE A 10 -7.64 -19.69 7.53
CA ILE A 10 -7.91 -18.86 6.35
C ILE A 10 -7.68 -19.72 5.10
N LEU A 11 -8.60 -19.64 4.14
CA LEU A 11 -8.41 -20.20 2.81
C LEU A 11 -7.87 -19.13 1.87
N THR A 12 -6.77 -19.43 1.18
CA THR A 12 -6.13 -18.51 0.24
C THR A 12 -5.94 -19.16 -1.12
N LYS A 13 -5.82 -18.33 -2.16
CA LYS A 13 -5.43 -18.83 -3.50
C LYS A 13 -4.05 -19.48 -3.42
N PRO A 14 -3.80 -20.56 -4.16
CA PRO A 14 -2.50 -21.21 -4.16
C PRO A 14 -1.46 -20.38 -4.92
N VAL A 15 -0.22 -20.47 -4.49
CA VAL A 15 0.94 -20.00 -5.27
C VAL A 15 1.26 -21.05 -6.32
N MET A 16 1.35 -20.60 -7.56
CA MET A 16 1.66 -21.47 -8.69
C MET A 16 3.10 -21.23 -9.15
N SER A 17 3.81 -22.30 -9.44
CA SER A 17 5.11 -22.24 -10.10
C SER A 17 5.14 -23.26 -11.23
N LYS A 18 5.43 -22.81 -12.45
CA LYS A 18 5.46 -23.65 -13.68
C LYS A 18 4.19 -24.52 -13.82
N GLY A 19 3.00 -23.92 -13.56
CA GLY A 19 1.71 -24.59 -13.66
C GLY A 19 1.38 -25.58 -12.52
N LYS A 20 2.25 -25.72 -11.53
CA LYS A 20 2.04 -26.61 -10.36
C LYS A 20 1.85 -25.80 -9.09
N VAL A 21 1.02 -26.32 -8.17
CA VAL A 21 0.84 -25.73 -6.83
C VAL A 21 2.13 -25.95 -6.04
N VAL A 22 2.65 -24.87 -5.44
CA VAL A 22 3.86 -24.94 -4.60
C VAL A 22 3.50 -25.59 -3.26
N GLY A 23 4.26 -26.59 -2.82
CA GLY A 23 4.11 -27.17 -1.49
C GLY A 23 4.69 -26.24 -0.42
N LEU A 24 3.86 -25.75 0.48
CA LEU A 24 4.29 -24.85 1.57
C LEU A 24 4.33 -25.52 2.94
N GLY A 25 4.10 -26.83 3.03
CA GLY A 25 4.06 -27.58 4.29
C GLY A 25 5.25 -28.54 4.48
N GLY A 26 6.30 -28.46 3.64
CA GLY A 26 7.46 -29.35 3.73
C GLY A 26 8.49 -28.94 4.80
N GLU A 27 9.36 -29.87 5.18
CA GLU A 27 10.50 -29.57 6.05
C GLU A 27 11.39 -28.49 5.43
N GLY A 28 11.86 -27.55 6.25
CA GLY A 28 12.68 -26.41 5.82
C GLY A 28 11.89 -25.23 5.20
N VAL A 29 10.58 -25.35 5.03
CA VAL A 29 9.74 -24.26 4.53
C VAL A 29 9.13 -23.50 5.70
N SER A 30 9.51 -22.22 5.86
CA SER A 30 8.88 -21.33 6.83
C SER A 30 7.85 -20.45 6.13
N VAL A 31 6.60 -20.51 6.58
CA VAL A 31 5.51 -19.71 6.05
C VAL A 31 5.13 -18.63 7.05
N SER A 32 4.93 -17.42 6.56
CA SER A 32 4.42 -16.31 7.38
C SER A 32 3.14 -15.75 6.77
N LEU A 33 2.16 -15.48 7.61
CA LEU A 33 0.95 -14.77 7.26
C LEU A 33 1.12 -13.30 7.60
N THR A 34 0.85 -12.41 6.65
CA THR A 34 0.88 -10.96 6.87
C THR A 34 -0.49 -10.37 6.61
N TYR A 35 -1.04 -9.70 7.60
CA TYR A 35 -2.25 -8.90 7.47
C TYR A 35 -1.88 -7.43 7.34
N SER A 36 -2.12 -6.86 6.17
CA SER A 36 -1.89 -5.43 5.90
C SER A 36 -3.12 -4.63 6.33
N ARG A 37 -2.90 -3.58 7.08
CA ARG A 37 -3.92 -2.65 7.56
C ARG A 37 -3.67 -1.28 6.92
N ASN A 38 -4.75 -0.54 6.66
CA ASN A 38 -4.63 0.85 6.22
C ASN A 38 -4.08 1.69 7.39
N ASP A 39 -3.09 2.52 7.11
CA ASP A 39 -2.46 3.48 8.04
C ASP A 39 -1.87 2.92 9.35
N LYS A 40 -1.76 1.58 9.46
CA LYS A 40 -1.16 0.91 10.61
C LYS A 40 -0.07 -0.06 10.19
N ALA A 41 0.84 -0.36 11.12
CA ALA A 41 1.83 -1.39 10.89
C ALA A 41 1.14 -2.74 10.62
N PRO A 42 1.60 -3.53 9.64
CA PRO A 42 1.04 -4.84 9.37
C PRO A 42 1.27 -5.79 10.53
N ILE A 43 0.33 -6.72 10.71
CA ILE A 43 0.45 -7.80 11.69
C ILE A 43 1.02 -9.03 10.98
N VAL A 44 1.99 -9.68 11.58
CA VAL A 44 2.65 -10.87 11.04
C VAL A 44 2.55 -12.02 12.03
N TRP A 45 2.15 -13.18 11.51
CA TRP A 45 2.28 -14.47 12.18
C TRP A 45 3.38 -15.24 11.49
N LYS A 46 4.42 -15.66 12.23
CA LYS A 46 5.51 -16.48 11.72
C LYS A 46 5.24 -17.97 12.00
N GLY A 47 5.77 -18.83 11.15
CA GLY A 47 5.65 -20.27 11.35
C GLY A 47 4.21 -20.79 11.29
N VAL A 48 3.38 -20.19 10.43
CA VAL A 48 1.99 -20.64 10.28
C VAL A 48 1.92 -21.99 9.58
N GLY A 49 0.99 -22.83 10.02
CA GLY A 49 0.69 -24.09 9.33
C GLY A 49 0.04 -23.81 7.98
N CYS A 50 0.56 -24.48 6.94
CA CYS A 50 0.00 -24.32 5.59
C CYS A 50 -0.15 -25.69 4.93
N SER A 51 -1.35 -26.04 4.49
CA SER A 51 -1.64 -27.28 3.78
C SER A 51 -2.46 -27.02 2.53
N VAL A 52 -2.29 -27.86 1.52
CA VAL A 52 -3.10 -27.83 0.30
C VAL A 52 -4.40 -28.58 0.57
N VAL A 53 -5.52 -27.94 0.27
CA VAL A 53 -6.86 -28.52 0.39
C VAL A 53 -7.63 -28.40 -0.91
N LYS A 54 -8.50 -29.37 -1.18
CA LYS A 54 -9.47 -29.29 -2.27
C LYS A 54 -10.85 -29.05 -1.67
N THR A 55 -11.49 -27.96 -2.08
CA THR A 55 -12.86 -27.66 -1.66
C THR A 55 -13.66 -27.11 -2.83
N LYS A 56 -14.91 -27.54 -3.00
CA LYS A 56 -15.78 -27.12 -4.10
C LYS A 56 -15.08 -27.12 -5.49
N GLY A 57 -14.29 -28.17 -5.76
CA GLY A 57 -13.55 -28.32 -7.03
C GLY A 57 -12.35 -27.37 -7.20
N ARG A 58 -12.01 -26.59 -6.20
CA ARG A 58 -10.85 -25.64 -6.22
C ARG A 58 -9.75 -26.13 -5.31
N VAL A 59 -8.52 -25.90 -5.74
CA VAL A 59 -7.32 -26.12 -4.92
C VAL A 59 -7.00 -24.82 -4.19
N LEU A 60 -6.89 -24.88 -2.87
CA LEU A 60 -6.62 -23.73 -2.00
C LEU A 60 -5.54 -24.10 -0.96
N TYR A 61 -4.92 -23.10 -0.35
CA TYR A 61 -4.18 -23.29 0.87
C TYR A 61 -5.08 -23.07 2.08
N LYS A 62 -5.05 -24.00 3.01
CA LYS A 62 -5.54 -23.82 4.37
C LYS A 62 -4.38 -23.34 5.23
N VAL A 63 -4.49 -22.11 5.73
CA VAL A 63 -3.48 -21.46 6.56
C VAL A 63 -4.00 -21.37 7.97
N ILE A 64 -3.24 -21.89 8.93
CA ILE A 64 -3.57 -21.87 10.36
C ILE A 64 -2.52 -21.03 11.06
N ALA A 65 -2.95 -19.91 11.66
CA ALA A 65 -2.12 -19.06 12.48
C ALA A 65 -2.43 -19.36 13.96
N SER A 66 -1.41 -19.64 14.75
CA SER A 66 -1.52 -19.88 16.18
C SER A 66 -1.04 -18.65 16.96
N GLY A 67 -1.75 -18.32 18.03
CA GLY A 67 -1.38 -17.21 18.92
C GLY A 67 -1.62 -15.82 18.35
N ALA A 68 -1.16 -14.82 19.09
CA ALA A 68 -1.26 -13.43 18.66
C ALA A 68 -0.19 -13.10 17.62
N GLY A 69 -0.60 -12.43 16.55
CA GLY A 69 0.33 -11.83 15.60
C GLY A 69 1.04 -10.62 16.22
N PHE A 70 2.19 -10.27 15.69
CA PHE A 70 2.96 -9.12 16.15
C PHE A 70 3.07 -8.05 15.07
N GLU A 71 3.06 -6.80 15.46
CA GLU A 71 3.22 -5.69 14.55
C GLU A 71 4.66 -5.62 14.03
N VAL A 72 4.83 -5.50 12.71
CA VAL A 72 6.14 -5.39 12.08
C VAL A 72 6.21 -4.11 11.28
N ASN A 73 7.10 -3.23 11.68
CA ASN A 73 7.46 -2.12 10.81
C ASN A 73 8.40 -2.66 9.71
N ARG A 74 7.87 -2.84 8.49
CA ARG A 74 8.64 -3.30 7.32
C ARG A 74 9.48 -2.19 6.68
N ARG A 75 9.33 -0.96 7.16
CA ARG A 75 10.06 0.18 6.62
C ARG A 75 11.30 0.41 7.48
N GLU A 76 12.45 0.21 6.90
CA GLU A 76 13.74 0.51 7.52
C GLU A 76 13.97 2.03 7.60
N ALA A 77 13.34 2.79 6.69
CA ALA A 77 13.49 4.22 6.58
C ALA A 77 12.16 4.95 6.77
N PHE A 78 12.23 6.09 7.44
CA PHE A 78 11.12 7.03 7.52
C PHE A 78 10.78 7.54 6.11
N ARG A 79 9.49 7.69 5.83
CA ARG A 79 9.01 8.32 4.60
C ARG A 79 8.33 9.62 4.93
N LEU A 80 8.90 10.68 4.41
CA LEU A 80 8.33 12.02 4.47
C LEU A 80 7.30 12.14 3.34
N PHE A 81 6.07 12.49 3.67
CA PHE A 81 5.12 12.97 2.66
C PHE A 81 5.54 14.38 2.24
N VAL A 82 5.66 14.63 0.94
CA VAL A 82 6.16 15.90 0.39
C VAL A 82 5.05 16.69 -0.28
N GLY A 83 4.35 16.11 -1.25
CA GLY A 83 3.23 16.74 -1.95
C GLY A 83 3.60 17.96 -2.79
N LEU A 84 4.82 18.01 -3.34
CA LEU A 84 5.32 19.15 -4.12
C LEU A 84 5.37 18.82 -5.61
N GLU A 85 5.12 19.83 -6.42
CA GLU A 85 5.34 19.76 -7.86
C GLU A 85 6.81 19.59 -8.20
N GLY A 86 7.08 18.86 -9.28
CA GLY A 86 8.41 18.62 -9.79
C GLY A 86 8.39 18.24 -11.26
N ILE A 87 9.58 18.10 -11.82
CA ILE A 87 9.77 17.67 -13.21
C ILE A 87 10.54 16.35 -13.19
N ALA A 88 9.95 15.30 -13.74
CA ALA A 88 10.61 14.02 -13.92
C ALA A 88 11.03 13.80 -15.37
N ARG A 89 12.16 13.08 -15.54
CA ARG A 89 12.63 12.54 -16.82
C ARG A 89 12.82 11.05 -16.65
N VAL A 90 12.10 10.25 -17.44
CA VAL A 90 12.06 8.80 -17.31
C VAL A 90 12.65 8.15 -18.56
N GLY A 91 13.44 7.09 -18.36
CA GLY A 91 14.01 6.27 -19.42
C GLY A 91 15.08 6.99 -20.24
N THR A 92 15.38 6.41 -21.40
CA THR A 92 16.41 6.90 -22.33
C THR A 92 15.99 8.17 -23.07
N ASN A 93 14.72 8.27 -23.44
CA ASN A 93 14.18 9.43 -24.17
C ASN A 93 14.09 10.69 -23.32
N ARG A 94 14.19 10.56 -21.99
CA ARG A 94 14.27 11.65 -21.00
C ARG A 94 13.31 12.82 -21.25
N ARG A 95 12.14 12.55 -21.87
CA ARG A 95 11.11 13.57 -22.03
C ARG A 95 10.70 14.08 -20.64
N ALA A 96 10.70 15.38 -20.49
CA ALA A 96 10.27 16.01 -19.24
C ALA A 96 8.75 15.88 -19.11
N MET A 97 8.31 15.57 -17.89
CA MET A 97 6.90 15.52 -17.52
C MET A 97 6.69 16.16 -16.16
N ASP A 98 5.58 16.85 -15.99
CA ASP A 98 5.17 17.41 -14.71
C ASP A 98 4.68 16.28 -13.81
N VAL A 99 5.12 16.30 -12.57
CA VAL A 99 4.82 15.26 -11.59
C VAL A 99 4.57 15.88 -10.22
N ILE A 100 3.89 15.15 -9.34
CA ILE A 100 3.83 15.48 -7.91
C ILE A 100 4.72 14.51 -7.16
N LEU A 101 5.76 15.02 -6.49
CA LEU A 101 6.57 14.23 -5.57
C LEU A 101 5.70 13.88 -4.35
N LYS A 102 5.28 12.62 -4.25
CA LYS A 102 4.37 12.16 -3.20
C LYS A 102 5.07 11.93 -1.87
N ASP A 103 6.06 11.06 -1.87
CA ASP A 103 6.82 10.72 -0.66
C ASP A 103 8.32 10.57 -0.96
N LEU A 104 9.13 10.78 0.07
CA LEU A 104 10.59 10.77 0.01
C LEU A 104 11.17 10.10 1.25
N SER A 105 12.20 9.28 1.06
CA SER A 105 13.00 8.65 2.12
C SER A 105 14.49 8.70 1.74
N ASP A 106 15.37 8.24 2.63
CA ASP A 106 16.81 8.14 2.36
C ASP A 106 17.19 7.12 1.27
N THR A 107 16.28 6.18 0.96
CA THR A 107 16.51 5.10 -0.01
C THR A 107 15.64 5.17 -1.26
N GLY A 108 14.64 6.06 -1.29
CA GLY A 108 13.72 6.10 -2.41
C GLY A 108 12.70 7.23 -2.33
N PHE A 109 11.96 7.39 -3.41
CA PHE A 109 10.91 8.39 -3.55
C PHE A 109 9.73 7.82 -4.34
N ALA A 110 8.59 8.47 -4.23
CA ALA A 110 7.44 8.17 -5.07
C ALA A 110 6.88 9.44 -5.69
N PHE A 111 6.43 9.35 -6.94
CA PHE A 111 5.79 10.46 -7.64
C PHE A 111 4.50 10.01 -8.31
N VAL A 112 3.62 10.98 -8.57
CA VAL A 112 2.31 10.79 -9.19
C VAL A 112 2.31 11.48 -10.54
N VAL A 113 1.70 10.84 -11.54
CA VAL A 113 1.39 11.40 -12.86
C VAL A 113 -0.04 11.05 -13.24
N ASP A 114 -0.59 11.78 -14.21
CA ASP A 114 -1.94 11.62 -14.75
C ASP A 114 -2.05 10.63 -15.92
N HIS A 115 -0.95 10.03 -16.34
CA HIS A 115 -0.92 9.04 -17.42
C HIS A 115 0.01 7.87 -17.09
N GLU A 116 -0.23 6.74 -17.73
CA GLU A 116 0.61 5.57 -17.58
C GLU A 116 1.88 5.70 -18.41
N ILE A 117 3.02 5.38 -17.80
CA ILE A 117 4.31 5.26 -18.48
C ILE A 117 4.46 3.78 -18.83
N GLU A 118 4.44 3.46 -20.13
CA GLU A 118 4.57 2.09 -20.61
C GLU A 118 5.91 1.48 -20.17
N ASP A 119 5.89 0.21 -19.78
CA ASP A 119 7.05 -0.58 -19.37
C ASP A 119 7.96 0.14 -18.36
N ALA A 120 7.36 0.93 -17.48
CA ALA A 120 8.07 1.84 -16.57
C ALA A 120 9.03 1.13 -15.61
N THR A 121 8.74 -0.13 -15.22
CA THR A 121 9.54 -0.84 -14.21
C THR A 121 10.95 -1.08 -14.70
N GLY A 122 11.94 -0.65 -13.90
CA GLY A 122 13.36 -0.72 -14.25
C GLY A 122 13.89 0.49 -15.01
N LEU A 123 13.04 1.40 -15.48
CA LEU A 123 13.51 2.62 -16.12
C LEU A 123 14.18 3.55 -15.13
N SER A 124 15.23 4.24 -15.60
CA SER A 124 15.90 5.31 -14.84
C SER A 124 14.99 6.53 -14.73
N VAL A 125 15.06 7.20 -13.59
CA VAL A 125 14.31 8.43 -13.32
C VAL A 125 15.26 9.49 -12.76
N ARG A 126 15.13 10.70 -13.28
CA ARG A 126 15.65 11.90 -12.65
C ARG A 126 14.49 12.83 -12.38
N LEU A 127 14.27 13.18 -11.11
CA LEU A 127 13.20 14.08 -10.66
C LEU A 127 13.82 15.29 -9.98
N VAL A 128 13.43 16.48 -10.41
CA VAL A 128 13.85 17.75 -9.82
C VAL A 128 12.62 18.43 -9.24
N PHE A 129 12.71 18.88 -7.99
CA PHE A 129 11.69 19.67 -7.32
C PHE A 129 12.31 20.85 -6.58
N LYS A 130 11.51 21.87 -6.28
CA LYS A 130 11.95 23.06 -5.55
C LYS A 130 11.26 23.15 -4.21
N ASP A 131 12.01 23.38 -3.13
CA ASP A 131 11.49 23.72 -1.81
C ASP A 131 12.52 24.59 -1.05
N PHE A 132 12.07 25.49 -0.17
CA PHE A 132 12.94 26.44 0.56
C PHE A 132 13.95 27.18 -0.34
N ASP A 133 13.48 27.62 -1.51
CA ASP A 133 14.29 28.31 -2.53
C ASP A 133 15.51 27.52 -3.06
N ARG A 134 15.51 26.22 -2.84
CA ARG A 134 16.53 25.29 -3.36
C ARG A 134 15.93 24.27 -4.30
N ASN A 135 16.70 23.91 -5.31
CA ASN A 135 16.40 22.77 -6.17
C ASN A 135 17.01 21.51 -5.58
N TYR A 136 16.22 20.43 -5.57
CA TYR A 136 16.64 19.10 -5.16
C TYR A 136 16.55 18.17 -6.37
N ASP A 137 17.57 17.33 -6.52
CA ASP A 137 17.70 16.40 -7.64
C ASP A 137 17.70 14.96 -7.10
N LEU A 138 16.75 14.16 -7.54
CA LEU A 138 16.59 12.77 -7.18
C LEU A 138 16.86 11.89 -8.41
N THR A 139 17.73 10.90 -8.26
CA THR A 139 18.00 9.91 -9.30
C THR A 139 17.73 8.50 -8.79
N GLY A 140 17.10 7.68 -9.61
CA GLY A 140 16.75 6.32 -9.22
C GLY A 140 16.23 5.50 -10.37
N PHE A 141 15.64 4.35 -10.01
CA PHE A 141 14.95 3.45 -10.94
C PHE A 141 13.54 3.18 -10.43
N ILE A 142 12.58 3.10 -11.33
CA ILE A 142 11.20 2.70 -11.02
C ILE A 142 11.21 1.22 -10.60
N VAL A 143 10.68 0.94 -9.41
CA VAL A 143 10.60 -0.43 -8.86
C VAL A 143 9.16 -0.92 -8.70
N ARG A 144 8.18 -0.02 -8.79
CA ARG A 144 6.78 -0.40 -8.73
C ARG A 144 5.88 0.66 -9.36
N LEU A 145 4.74 0.21 -9.87
CA LEU A 145 3.61 1.02 -10.30
C LEU A 145 2.38 0.65 -9.47
N VAL A 146 1.60 1.64 -9.08
CA VAL A 146 0.28 1.46 -8.47
C VAL A 146 -0.68 2.43 -9.17
N LYS A 147 -1.74 1.90 -9.79
CA LYS A 147 -2.85 2.70 -10.29
C LYS A 147 -3.75 3.03 -9.10
N VAL A 148 -3.98 4.30 -8.81
CA VAL A 148 -4.75 4.75 -7.65
C VAL A 148 -6.16 5.15 -8.06
N GLU A 149 -6.30 5.83 -9.21
CA GLU A 149 -7.55 6.28 -9.81
C GLU A 149 -7.50 6.03 -11.32
N GLU A 150 -8.59 6.29 -12.05
CA GLU A 150 -8.65 6.03 -13.49
C GLU A 150 -7.51 6.68 -14.29
N GLU A 151 -7.07 7.87 -13.86
CA GLU A 151 -6.01 8.64 -14.54
C GLU A 151 -4.85 9.01 -13.60
N LYS A 152 -4.67 8.31 -12.47
CA LYS A 152 -3.56 8.59 -11.56
C LYS A 152 -2.72 7.37 -11.27
N TYR A 153 -1.44 7.52 -11.54
CA TYR A 153 -0.43 6.47 -11.42
C TYR A 153 0.66 6.90 -10.45
N VAL A 154 0.93 6.05 -9.46
CA VAL A 154 1.98 6.26 -8.47
C VAL A 154 3.15 5.38 -8.79
N TYR A 155 4.30 5.99 -9.08
CA TYR A 155 5.55 5.32 -9.35
C TYR A 155 6.44 5.37 -8.11
N GLY A 156 6.79 4.20 -7.57
CA GLY A 156 7.76 4.08 -6.50
C GLY A 156 9.15 3.82 -7.07
N CYS A 157 10.12 4.63 -6.64
CA CYS A 157 11.49 4.59 -7.11
C CYS A 157 12.47 4.25 -6.00
N ARG A 158 13.51 3.48 -6.33
CA ARG A 158 14.68 3.28 -5.48
C ARG A 158 15.77 4.24 -5.94
N MET A 159 16.37 5.00 -5.03
CA MET A 159 17.51 5.85 -5.34
C MET A 159 18.74 5.04 -5.72
N THR A 160 19.54 5.56 -6.66
CA THR A 160 20.82 4.96 -7.06
C THR A 160 21.89 5.13 -5.98
N MET A 161 21.88 6.26 -5.30
CA MET A 161 22.82 6.60 -4.24
C MET A 161 22.12 7.37 -3.13
N ARG A 162 22.61 7.22 -1.91
CA ARG A 162 22.21 8.09 -0.79
C ARG A 162 22.71 9.50 -1.03
N ASN A 163 21.85 10.48 -0.83
CA ASN A 163 22.15 11.88 -1.03
C ASN A 163 22.05 12.62 0.32
N GLN A 164 23.19 13.15 0.79
CA GLN A 164 23.25 13.87 2.07
C GLN A 164 22.34 15.10 2.11
N LEU A 165 22.16 15.79 0.97
CA LEU A 165 21.25 16.94 0.88
C LEU A 165 19.80 16.51 1.10
N ILE A 166 19.42 15.34 0.58
CA ILE A 166 18.10 14.78 0.77
C ILE A 166 17.87 14.35 2.22
N ASN A 167 18.87 13.74 2.85
CA ASN A 167 18.78 13.35 4.26
C ASN A 167 18.66 14.59 5.15
N HIS A 168 19.40 15.66 4.84
CA HIS A 168 19.27 16.92 5.55
C HIS A 168 17.88 17.54 5.36
N TYR A 169 17.35 17.54 4.13
CA TYR A 169 16.01 18.01 3.80
C TYR A 169 14.94 17.24 4.60
N ILE A 170 15.00 15.92 4.60
CA ILE A 170 14.07 15.07 5.37
C ILE A 170 14.13 15.42 6.86
N SER A 171 15.32 15.51 7.43
CA SER A 171 15.51 15.84 8.85
C SER A 171 14.98 17.24 9.21
N MET A 172 15.16 18.20 8.32
CA MET A 172 14.66 19.57 8.49
C MET A 172 13.12 19.60 8.48
N LYS A 173 12.50 18.93 7.50
CA LYS A 173 11.03 18.80 7.42
C LYS A 173 10.45 18.04 8.61
N GLN A 174 11.10 16.97 9.07
CA GLN A 174 10.67 16.26 10.29
C GLN A 174 10.67 17.18 11.52
N ARG A 175 11.72 17.97 11.73
CA ARG A 175 11.77 18.93 12.85
C ARG A 175 10.67 19.97 12.74
N GLN A 176 10.40 20.48 11.54
CA GLN A 176 9.33 21.44 11.30
C GLN A 176 7.95 20.83 11.62
N MET A 177 7.72 19.58 11.20
CA MET A 177 6.48 18.85 11.51
C MET A 177 6.32 18.66 13.02
N LEU A 178 7.38 18.24 13.71
CA LEU A 178 7.35 18.06 15.18
C LEU A 178 7.13 19.37 15.91
N ALA A 179 7.79 20.46 15.49
CA ALA A 179 7.57 21.79 16.06
C ALA A 179 6.12 22.26 15.90
N ASN A 180 5.53 22.03 14.74
CA ASN A 180 4.12 22.36 14.45
C ASN A 180 3.15 21.51 15.29
N HIS A 181 3.48 20.25 15.60
CA HIS A 181 2.67 19.38 16.48
C HIS A 181 2.84 19.76 17.97
N SER A 182 4.01 20.18 18.38
CA SER A 182 4.28 20.62 19.76
C SER A 182 3.70 22.01 20.06
N GLY A 183 3.51 22.83 19.01
CA GLY A 183 2.83 24.12 19.05
C GLY A 183 1.33 24.03 18.77
N ALA A 184 0.69 22.89 19.00
CA ALA A 184 -0.67 22.55 18.57
C ALA A 184 -1.81 23.28 19.31
N ASN A 185 -1.59 24.54 19.64
CA ASN A 185 -2.65 25.54 19.67
C ASN A 185 -2.17 26.70 18.82
N ILE A 186 -2.90 27.01 17.75
CA ILE A 186 -2.83 28.19 16.89
C ILE A 186 -2.26 27.95 15.49
N ARG A 187 -3.23 27.83 14.55
CA ARG A 187 -3.21 28.43 13.20
C ARG A 187 -2.01 28.12 12.30
N ASN A 188 -2.14 27.08 11.49
CA ASN A 188 -1.83 27.20 10.05
C ASN A 188 -2.43 26.03 9.27
N ARG A 189 -3.65 26.25 8.79
CA ARG A 189 -4.40 25.35 7.89
C ARG A 189 -3.84 25.33 6.46
N ASP A 190 -2.94 26.23 6.12
CA ASP A 190 -2.67 26.56 4.72
C ASP A 190 -1.66 25.65 4.01
N ASN A 191 -0.79 24.95 4.76
CA ASN A 191 0.08 23.93 4.16
C ASN A 191 -0.57 22.53 4.05
N TYR A 192 -1.75 22.35 4.61
CA TYR A 192 -2.58 21.16 4.45
C TYR A 192 -3.63 21.30 3.34
N GLY A 193 -3.77 22.48 2.75
CA GLY A 193 -4.75 22.75 1.72
C GLY A 193 -4.58 21.87 0.49
N LEU A 194 -3.33 21.66 0.02
CA LEU A 194 -3.05 20.72 -1.07
C LEU A 194 -3.21 19.26 -0.65
N LEU A 195 -2.88 18.95 0.61
CA LEU A 195 -3.11 17.62 1.20
C LEU A 195 -4.60 17.30 1.31
N ASN A 196 -5.41 18.29 1.68
CA ASN A 196 -6.86 18.15 1.74
C ASN A 196 -7.49 18.22 0.34
N ALA A 197 -6.96 19.02 -0.59
CA ALA A 197 -7.41 19.00 -1.97
C ALA A 197 -7.11 17.69 -2.69
N LEU A 198 -6.00 17.02 -2.33
CA LEU A 198 -5.72 15.65 -2.78
C LEU A 198 -6.55 14.59 -2.03
N LYS A 199 -6.92 14.85 -0.76
CA LYS A 199 -7.81 14.00 0.04
C LYS A 199 -9.29 14.25 -0.24
N GLU A 200 -9.69 15.49 -0.52
CA GLU A 200 -11.07 15.84 -0.86
C GLU A 200 -11.43 15.49 -2.30
N LYS A 201 -10.42 15.24 -3.15
CA LYS A 201 -10.58 14.59 -4.46
C LYS A 201 -10.40 13.05 -4.38
N GLU A 202 -9.94 12.51 -3.27
CA GLU A 202 -10.12 11.11 -2.94
C GLU A 202 -11.57 10.96 -2.46
N GLU A 203 -12.51 10.77 -3.38
CA GLU A 203 -13.72 10.06 -3.01
C GLU A 203 -13.26 8.80 -2.27
N PRO A 204 -13.91 8.44 -1.14
CA PRO A 204 -13.47 7.31 -0.35
C PRO A 204 -13.35 6.13 -1.32
N VAL A 205 -12.13 5.59 -1.43
CA VAL A 205 -11.94 4.30 -2.10
C VAL A 205 -12.95 3.39 -1.43
N VAL A 206 -14.02 3.11 -2.14
CA VAL A 206 -15.05 2.19 -1.67
C VAL A 206 -14.31 0.88 -1.51
N ASN A 207 -13.86 0.60 -0.28
CA ASN A 207 -13.32 -0.70 0.05
C ASN A 207 -14.36 -1.73 -0.39
N GLU A 208 -13.94 -2.85 -0.94
CA GLU A 208 -14.85 -4.00 -1.16
C GLU A 208 -15.69 -4.30 0.10
N SER A 209 -15.17 -3.97 1.30
CA SER A 209 -15.93 -4.00 2.57
C SER A 209 -17.03 -2.94 2.68
N ASP A 210 -16.92 -1.81 2.01
CA ASP A 210 -17.95 -0.76 2.00
C ASP A 210 -18.99 -1.02 0.91
N LEU A 211 -18.59 -1.67 -0.19
CA LEU A 211 -19.52 -2.26 -1.15
C LEU A 211 -20.37 -3.35 -0.50
N ASP A 212 -19.76 -4.24 0.28
CA ASP A 212 -20.48 -5.26 1.06
C ASP A 212 -21.39 -4.63 2.12
N ARG A 213 -20.94 -3.55 2.79
CA ARG A 213 -21.79 -2.81 3.73
C ARG A 213 -22.95 -2.09 3.04
N LYS A 214 -22.74 -1.50 1.87
CA LYS A 214 -23.78 -0.84 1.11
C LYS A 214 -24.79 -1.87 0.56
N TYR A 215 -24.28 -3.01 0.07
CA TYR A 215 -25.12 -4.13 -0.37
C TYR A 215 -25.94 -4.73 0.78
N ILE A 216 -25.34 -4.85 1.98
CA ILE A 216 -26.01 -5.29 3.20
C ILE A 216 -27.03 -4.22 3.71
N SER A 217 -26.80 -2.92 3.43
CA SER A 217 -27.73 -1.87 3.85
C SER A 217 -29.02 -1.86 3.02
N ASP A 218 -28.95 -2.33 1.78
CA ASP A 218 -30.08 -2.37 0.85
C ASP A 218 -30.86 -3.69 0.90
N VAL A 219 -30.33 -4.70 1.61
CA VAL A 219 -31.05 -5.94 1.92
C VAL A 219 -32.05 -5.70 3.05
N ASP A 220 -33.31 -6.08 2.84
CA ASP A 220 -34.40 -5.92 3.80
C ASP A 220 -33.97 -6.43 5.20
N LYS A 221 -34.33 -5.66 6.22
CA LYS A 221 -34.01 -5.95 7.62
C LYS A 221 -34.48 -7.34 8.08
N SER A 222 -35.47 -7.91 7.42
CA SER A 222 -35.95 -9.26 7.66
C SER A 222 -34.97 -10.36 7.21
N GLU A 223 -34.20 -10.14 6.14
CA GLU A 223 -33.19 -11.07 5.66
C GLU A 223 -31.90 -10.97 6.45
N ARG A 224 -31.53 -9.78 6.95
CA ARG A 224 -30.37 -9.61 7.83
C ARG A 224 -30.43 -10.48 9.08
N ARG A 225 -31.61 -10.63 9.69
CA ARG A 225 -31.78 -11.48 10.86
C ARG A 225 -31.55 -12.96 10.54
N LYS A 226 -31.91 -13.41 9.32
CA LYS A 226 -31.72 -14.81 8.88
C LYS A 226 -30.24 -15.13 8.61
N ILE A 227 -29.49 -14.18 8.16
CA ILE A 227 -28.06 -14.36 7.86
C ILE A 227 -27.22 -14.34 9.16
N PHE A 228 -27.57 -13.48 10.13
CA PHE A 228 -26.82 -13.33 11.38
C PHE A 228 -27.24 -14.27 12.52
N ASP A 229 -28.48 -14.74 12.53
CA ASP A 229 -29.01 -15.59 13.62
C ASP A 229 -28.61 -17.07 13.51
N GLY A 230 -27.83 -17.45 12.53
CA GLY A 230 -27.31 -18.83 12.41
C GLY A 230 -28.40 -19.92 12.30
N ARG A 231 -29.67 -19.55 12.10
CA ARG A 231 -30.81 -20.48 12.13
C ARG A 231 -31.08 -21.17 10.79
N ASN A 232 -30.26 -20.93 9.79
CA ASN A 232 -30.39 -21.64 8.51
C ASN A 232 -29.00 -21.91 7.88
N PRO A 233 -28.26 -22.92 8.37
CA PRO A 233 -26.92 -23.25 7.85
C PRO A 233 -26.94 -23.97 6.50
N GLY A 234 -28.07 -24.05 5.82
CA GLY A 234 -28.25 -24.92 4.67
C GLY A 234 -28.37 -24.28 3.30
N LYS A 235 -28.23 -22.94 3.15
CA LYS A 235 -28.33 -22.30 1.83
C LYS A 235 -27.36 -21.12 1.70
N ILE A 236 -26.08 -21.41 1.53
CA ILE A 236 -25.15 -20.54 0.84
C ILE A 236 -24.68 -21.32 -0.36
N ILE A 237 -25.23 -20.99 -1.50
CA ILE A 237 -24.79 -21.44 -2.82
C ILE A 237 -23.61 -20.56 -3.22
#